data_29cd6cd9fc4c1393957d32ef3ad69e94
#
_entry.id   29cd6cd9fc4c1393957d32ef3ad69e94
#
_cell.length_a   1.000
_cell.length_b   1.000
_cell.length_c   1.000
_cell.angle_alpha   90.00
_cell.angle_beta   90.00
_cell.angle_gamma   90.00
#
_symmetry.space_group_name_H-M   'P 1'
#
loop_
_entity.id
_entity.type
_entity.pdbx_description
1 polymer ?
#
loop_
_entity_poly.entity_id
_entity_poly.type
_entity_poly.pdbx_seq_one_letter_code
_entity_poly.pdbx_strand_id
1 'polypeptide(L)'
;MKRISGVLFFLFLWAGFLHAQTLLTNELNKLISSDPLLKTSEVCIVVHDLTAGKELYSYQADKLYRPASIEKVVTAVTALDVLGKDFQFQTTLSYDGVVEKGILKGNLYVKGGFDPEFMELDMDFLVRAVKEAGIQAISGKLVGDVSLMDSIYWGEGWSWDDTPEAFQPYLSPLMLNRGCVDIKVSPAAKGKAGTVEITPESDYYQLNNRSISLHPEAGKLKITRDWLTNGNTIDVSGCVSSVRKRTLNLYDSKRFFMDTFCYKLNKEGLSVSKDSIFFLTAPDSTQWIYTCRRPVEEVLKRALKESDNLSAEALFRQLGQMNGKHTSHISFGDCQVVIGRFMRNAIGHDPKEYRIVDGSGVSLYNYVSPRLILAYLNYAYRHPSVFQTFYDCLPVAGVDGTLQGRMRTGKAFRNVRAKTGTVTGISSLAGYLTSVNGHKISFVIINQNVLKARQARKLQDKICELLIQLN
;
A
#
# COMPACT_ATOMS: atom_id res chain seq x y z
N MET A 1 22.74 41.46 -39.64
CA MET A 1 22.21 41.85 -38.34
C MET A 1 21.25 40.84 -37.68
N LYS A 2 20.44 40.06 -38.40
CA LYS A 2 19.45 39.09 -37.80
C LYS A 2 20.10 37.89 -37.11
N ARG A 3 21.32 37.46 -37.38
CA ARG A 3 21.99 36.31 -36.71
C ARG A 3 22.61 36.66 -35.35
N ILE A 4 22.97 37.91 -35.08
CA ILE A 4 23.58 38.36 -33.82
C ILE A 4 22.52 38.52 -32.72
N SER A 5 21.30 38.94 -33.07
CA SER A 5 20.18 39.07 -32.11
C SER A 5 19.74 37.72 -31.51
N GLY A 6 19.79 36.63 -32.26
CA GLY A 6 19.43 35.29 -31.76
C GLY A 6 20.44 34.73 -30.78
N VAL A 7 21.72 34.96 -30.97
CA VAL A 7 22.79 34.49 -30.06
C VAL A 7 22.77 35.28 -28.77
N LEU A 8 22.56 36.58 -28.81
CA LEU A 8 22.42 37.41 -27.62
C LEU A 8 21.17 37.06 -26.79
N PHE A 9 20.06 36.76 -27.44
CA PHE A 9 18.82 36.31 -26.75
C PHE A 9 19.01 34.95 -26.04
N PHE A 10 19.71 34.00 -26.70
CA PHE A 10 20.09 32.72 -26.09
C PHE A 10 21.05 32.87 -24.91
N LEU A 11 22.02 33.76 -24.99
CA LEU A 11 22.95 34.05 -23.89
C LEU A 11 22.27 34.69 -22.68
N PHE A 12 21.31 35.60 -22.89
CA PHE A 12 20.51 36.19 -21.80
C PHE A 12 19.59 35.18 -21.12
N LEU A 13 18.95 34.26 -21.86
CA LEU A 13 18.17 33.18 -21.28
C LEU A 13 19.03 32.21 -20.47
N TRP A 14 20.24 31.89 -20.97
CA TRP A 14 21.20 31.01 -20.28
C TRP A 14 21.74 31.66 -18.99
N ALA A 15 22.06 32.94 -19.02
CA ALA A 15 22.53 33.68 -17.85
C ALA A 15 21.45 33.82 -16.77
N GLY A 16 20.20 34.09 -17.15
CA GLY A 16 19.04 34.13 -16.24
C GLY A 16 18.79 32.79 -15.56
N PHE A 17 18.92 31.71 -16.30
CA PHE A 17 18.69 30.34 -15.78
C PHE A 17 19.80 29.89 -14.80
N LEU A 18 21.06 30.20 -15.09
CA LEU A 18 22.19 29.97 -14.17
C LEU A 18 22.03 30.75 -12.87
N HIS A 19 21.54 31.99 -12.95
CA HIS A 19 21.28 32.81 -11.77
C HIS A 19 20.16 32.24 -10.90
N ALA A 20 19.05 31.80 -11.49
CA ALA A 20 17.93 31.18 -10.78
C ALA A 20 18.34 29.86 -10.09
N GLN A 21 19.11 29.00 -10.74
CA GLN A 21 19.63 27.75 -10.15
C GLN A 21 20.59 28.04 -8.98
N THR A 22 21.45 29.07 -9.10
CA THR A 22 22.36 29.49 -8.04
C THR A 22 21.59 30.00 -6.82
N LEU A 23 20.55 30.79 -7.03
CA LEU A 23 19.67 31.28 -5.95
C LEU A 23 18.97 30.12 -5.23
N LEU A 24 18.39 29.17 -5.97
CA LEU A 24 17.77 27.98 -5.38
C LEU A 24 18.76 27.19 -4.53
N THR A 25 19.96 26.94 -5.07
CA THR A 25 21.02 26.21 -4.37
C THR A 25 21.39 26.89 -3.06
N ASN A 26 21.56 28.22 -3.08
CA ASN A 26 21.88 29.00 -1.89
C ASN A 26 20.77 28.95 -0.84
N GLU A 27 19.51 29.10 -1.25
CA GLU A 27 18.36 29.07 -0.33
C GLU A 27 18.18 27.66 0.28
N LEU A 28 18.34 26.58 -0.50
CA LEU A 28 18.27 25.21 0.02
C LEU A 28 19.43 24.92 0.98
N ASN A 29 20.66 25.32 0.65
CA ASN A 29 21.82 25.16 1.52
C ASN A 29 21.66 25.94 2.84
N LYS A 30 21.13 27.17 2.78
CA LYS A 30 20.80 27.98 3.93
C LYS A 30 19.73 27.31 4.80
N LEU A 31 18.67 26.79 4.18
CA LEU A 31 17.62 26.06 4.89
C LEU A 31 18.18 24.81 5.59
N ILE A 32 19.02 24.02 4.91
CA ILE A 32 19.64 22.82 5.47
C ILE A 32 20.57 23.18 6.64
N SER A 33 21.39 24.20 6.50
CA SER A 33 22.35 24.59 7.55
C SER A 33 21.70 25.23 8.78
N SER A 34 20.53 25.86 8.63
CA SER A 34 19.87 26.62 9.69
C SER A 34 18.69 25.89 10.37
N ASP A 35 18.13 24.82 9.78
CA ASP A 35 16.97 24.14 10.37
C ASP A 35 17.37 23.36 11.63
N PRO A 36 16.75 23.64 12.80
CA PRO A 36 17.11 22.98 14.06
C PRO A 36 16.95 21.47 14.05
N LEU A 37 16.05 20.92 13.21
CA LEU A 37 15.86 19.48 13.06
C LEU A 37 17.16 18.79 12.64
N LEU A 38 17.92 19.42 11.74
CA LEU A 38 19.11 18.84 11.12
C LEU A 38 20.37 18.84 12.00
N LYS A 39 20.27 19.40 13.23
CA LYS A 39 21.33 19.25 14.23
C LYS A 39 21.46 17.80 14.74
N THR A 40 20.37 17.03 14.74
CA THR A 40 20.32 15.66 15.27
C THR A 40 19.72 14.65 14.31
N SER A 41 19.37 15.05 13.10
CA SER A 41 18.80 14.20 12.06
C SER A 41 19.46 14.49 10.71
N GLU A 42 19.16 13.66 9.74
CA GLU A 42 19.70 13.79 8.38
C GLU A 42 18.62 14.17 7.38
N VAL A 43 19.03 14.80 6.29
CA VAL A 43 18.20 15.01 5.08
C VAL A 43 19.02 14.67 3.85
N CYS A 44 18.38 14.08 2.85
CA CYS A 44 18.87 14.04 1.50
C CYS A 44 17.83 14.63 0.55
N ILE A 45 18.28 15.31 -0.49
CA ILE A 45 17.41 16.01 -1.44
C ILE A 45 18.00 15.82 -2.84
N VAL A 46 17.15 15.47 -3.80
CA VAL A 46 17.49 15.54 -5.22
C VAL A 46 16.31 16.11 -6.00
N VAL A 47 16.61 17.00 -6.94
CA VAL A 47 15.60 17.75 -7.71
C VAL A 47 16.01 17.76 -9.18
N HIS A 48 15.06 17.43 -10.06
CA HIS A 48 15.29 17.41 -11.50
C HIS A 48 14.19 18.20 -12.22
N ASP A 49 14.61 19.05 -13.13
CA ASP A 49 13.73 19.74 -14.07
C ASP A 49 13.44 18.81 -15.26
N LEU A 50 12.23 18.28 -15.29
CA LEU A 50 11.78 17.36 -16.33
C LEU A 50 11.56 18.06 -17.69
N THR A 51 11.24 19.35 -17.66
CA THR A 51 11.04 20.18 -18.86
C THR A 51 12.36 20.55 -19.51
N ALA A 52 13.34 20.95 -18.70
CA ALA A 52 14.69 21.29 -19.18
C ALA A 52 15.62 20.07 -19.30
N GLY A 53 15.24 18.91 -18.74
CA GLY A 53 16.02 17.68 -18.80
C GLY A 53 17.31 17.72 -17.97
N LYS A 54 17.33 18.47 -16.83
CA LYS A 54 18.56 18.65 -16.04
C LYS A 54 18.33 18.56 -14.54
N GLU A 55 19.37 18.12 -13.81
CA GLU A 55 19.40 18.18 -12.36
C GLU A 55 19.58 19.64 -11.88
N LEU A 56 18.71 20.04 -10.94
CA LEU A 56 18.75 21.41 -10.38
C LEU A 56 19.48 21.45 -9.05
N TYR A 57 19.33 20.40 -8.23
CA TYR A 57 19.93 20.35 -6.89
C TYR A 57 20.16 18.88 -6.47
N SER A 58 21.28 18.66 -5.79
CA SER A 58 21.66 17.36 -5.25
C SER A 58 22.37 17.53 -3.92
N TYR A 59 21.83 16.91 -2.88
CA TYR A 59 22.42 16.87 -1.55
C TYR A 59 22.30 15.46 -0.99
N GLN A 60 23.42 14.77 -0.80
CA GLN A 60 23.51 13.39 -0.35
C GLN A 60 22.66 12.40 -1.19
N ALA A 61 22.46 12.68 -2.48
CA ALA A 61 21.51 11.96 -3.34
C ALA A 61 21.89 10.51 -3.63
N ASP A 62 23.18 10.16 -3.51
CA ASP A 62 23.72 8.84 -3.83
C ASP A 62 23.92 7.94 -2.60
N LYS A 63 23.74 8.48 -1.38
CA LYS A 63 23.80 7.69 -0.15
C LYS A 63 22.57 6.79 0.00
N LEU A 64 22.76 5.64 0.61
CA LEU A 64 21.67 4.70 0.89
C LEU A 64 20.88 5.14 2.13
N TYR A 65 19.56 5.18 1.98
CA TYR A 65 18.61 5.50 3.03
C TYR A 65 17.47 4.50 3.06
N ARG A 66 16.82 4.37 4.20
CA ARG A 66 15.54 3.66 4.32
C ARG A 66 14.45 4.54 3.72
N PRO A 67 13.74 4.08 2.67
CA PRO A 67 12.79 4.92 1.95
C PRO A 67 11.47 5.16 2.72
N ALA A 68 11.09 4.25 3.60
CA ALA A 68 9.71 4.11 4.04
C ALA A 68 8.77 4.00 2.82
N SER A 69 7.53 4.43 2.90
CA SER A 69 6.54 4.21 1.84
C SER A 69 6.78 4.95 0.51
N ILE A 70 7.87 5.72 0.34
CA ILE A 70 8.23 6.15 -1.03
C ILE A 70 8.80 5.01 -1.87
N GLU A 71 9.14 3.86 -1.26
CA GLU A 71 9.41 2.59 -1.94
C GLU A 71 8.27 2.20 -2.89
N LYS A 72 7.03 2.51 -2.54
CA LYS A 72 5.85 2.28 -3.39
C LYS A 72 5.93 2.95 -4.77
N VAL A 73 6.81 3.93 -4.97
CA VAL A 73 7.10 4.49 -6.29
C VAL A 73 7.77 3.43 -7.17
N VAL A 74 8.74 2.69 -6.63
CA VAL A 74 9.42 1.60 -7.33
C VAL A 74 8.41 0.52 -7.70
N THR A 75 7.63 0.04 -6.72
CA THR A 75 6.62 -1.00 -6.92
C THR A 75 5.56 -0.59 -7.94
N ALA A 76 4.99 0.62 -7.79
CA ALA A 76 3.89 1.09 -8.65
C ALA A 76 4.32 1.32 -10.10
N VAL A 77 5.49 1.96 -10.31
CA VAL A 77 6.01 2.21 -11.66
C VAL A 77 6.36 0.89 -12.35
N THR A 78 7.04 -0.03 -11.64
CA THR A 78 7.34 -1.36 -12.18
C THR A 78 6.05 -2.14 -12.50
N ALA A 79 5.06 -2.11 -11.61
CA ALA A 79 3.79 -2.82 -11.82
C ALA A 79 3.03 -2.28 -13.04
N LEU A 80 2.95 -0.98 -13.20
CA LEU A 80 2.29 -0.38 -14.38
C LEU A 80 2.98 -0.71 -15.69
N ASP A 81 4.31 -0.76 -15.70
CA ASP A 81 5.07 -1.09 -16.89
C ASP A 81 4.98 -2.58 -17.24
N VAL A 82 5.15 -3.45 -16.24
CA VAL A 82 5.29 -4.91 -16.44
C VAL A 82 3.93 -5.61 -16.55
N LEU A 83 2.95 -5.24 -15.70
CA LEU A 83 1.61 -5.85 -15.71
C LEU A 83 0.67 -5.12 -16.68
N GLY A 84 0.90 -3.82 -16.91
CA GLY A 84 0.03 -2.97 -17.70
C GLY A 84 -1.15 -2.38 -16.89
N LYS A 85 -1.70 -1.27 -17.40
CA LYS A 85 -2.83 -0.55 -16.78
C LYS A 85 -4.15 -1.34 -16.79
N ASP A 86 -4.28 -2.32 -17.66
CA ASP A 86 -5.49 -3.13 -17.84
C ASP A 86 -5.45 -4.44 -17.01
N PHE A 87 -4.38 -4.64 -16.22
CA PHE A 87 -4.26 -5.81 -15.34
C PHE A 87 -5.39 -5.84 -14.30
N GLN A 88 -5.88 -7.06 -14.01
CA GLN A 88 -6.94 -7.31 -13.02
C GLN A 88 -6.53 -8.40 -12.05
N PHE A 89 -6.64 -8.11 -10.76
CA PHE A 89 -6.62 -9.14 -9.71
C PHE A 89 -7.89 -9.98 -9.81
N GLN A 90 -7.79 -11.30 -9.59
CA GLN A 90 -8.91 -12.21 -9.79
C GLN A 90 -9.06 -13.17 -8.61
N THR A 91 -10.25 -13.25 -8.03
CA THR A 91 -10.64 -14.31 -7.09
C THR A 91 -11.69 -15.16 -7.78
N THR A 92 -11.38 -16.44 -7.99
CA THR A 92 -12.20 -17.35 -8.82
C THR A 92 -12.86 -18.42 -7.98
N LEU A 93 -14.16 -18.61 -8.19
CA LEU A 93 -14.99 -19.67 -7.64
C LEU A 93 -15.21 -20.74 -8.71
N SER A 94 -14.94 -22.01 -8.36
CA SER A 94 -15.12 -23.15 -9.25
C SER A 94 -15.44 -24.42 -8.44
N TYR A 95 -15.84 -25.50 -9.11
CA TYR A 95 -16.08 -26.78 -8.45
C TYR A 95 -15.63 -27.94 -9.32
N ASP A 96 -15.42 -29.11 -8.72
CA ASP A 96 -15.29 -30.38 -9.39
C ASP A 96 -16.52 -31.27 -9.11
N GLY A 97 -16.62 -32.42 -9.81
CA GLY A 97 -17.72 -33.37 -9.62
C GLY A 97 -19.03 -32.92 -10.28
N VAL A 98 -20.17 -33.34 -9.70
CA VAL A 98 -21.51 -33.09 -10.26
C VAL A 98 -22.48 -32.58 -9.22
N VAL A 99 -23.41 -31.72 -9.64
CA VAL A 99 -24.52 -31.22 -8.81
C VAL A 99 -25.75 -32.12 -9.07
N GLU A 100 -26.17 -32.87 -8.05
CA GLU A 100 -27.37 -33.74 -8.12
C GLU A 100 -28.34 -33.36 -7.02
N LYS A 101 -29.56 -33.00 -7.39
CA LYS A 101 -30.65 -32.61 -6.46
C LYS A 101 -30.21 -31.54 -5.45
N GLY A 102 -29.43 -30.55 -5.92
CA GLY A 102 -28.89 -29.48 -5.09
C GLY A 102 -27.65 -29.83 -4.25
N ILE A 103 -27.15 -31.06 -4.33
CA ILE A 103 -25.95 -31.51 -3.61
C ILE A 103 -24.77 -31.57 -4.57
N LEU A 104 -23.74 -30.80 -4.30
CA LEU A 104 -22.44 -30.95 -4.99
C LEU A 104 -21.72 -32.19 -4.48
N LYS A 105 -21.68 -33.22 -5.31
CA LYS A 105 -20.87 -34.42 -5.10
C LYS A 105 -19.46 -34.16 -5.63
N GLY A 106 -18.70 -33.38 -4.90
CA GLY A 106 -17.41 -32.89 -5.27
C GLY A 106 -16.96 -31.77 -4.34
N ASN A 107 -15.94 -31.04 -4.72
CA ASN A 107 -15.34 -29.97 -3.93
C ASN A 107 -15.70 -28.60 -4.52
N LEU A 108 -15.86 -27.61 -3.66
CA LEU A 108 -15.99 -26.18 -4.04
C LEU A 108 -14.66 -25.49 -3.77
N TYR A 109 -14.12 -24.78 -4.77
CA TYR A 109 -12.83 -24.11 -4.73
C TYR A 109 -12.97 -22.59 -4.79
N VAL A 110 -12.23 -21.89 -3.94
CA VAL A 110 -11.99 -20.44 -4.06
C VAL A 110 -10.50 -20.24 -4.28
N LYS A 111 -10.11 -19.85 -5.50
CA LYS A 111 -8.73 -19.55 -5.87
C LYS A 111 -8.45 -18.07 -5.68
N GLY A 112 -7.52 -17.74 -4.77
CA GLY A 112 -7.13 -16.38 -4.46
C GLY A 112 -6.14 -15.81 -5.48
N GLY A 113 -6.40 -14.57 -5.93
CA GLY A 113 -5.52 -13.81 -6.80
C GLY A 113 -4.86 -12.63 -6.13
N PHE A 114 -4.79 -12.61 -4.82
CA PHE A 114 -4.19 -11.53 -4.04
C PHE A 114 -4.91 -10.17 -4.22
N ASP A 115 -6.25 -10.17 -4.39
CA ASP A 115 -7.04 -8.94 -4.42
C ASP A 115 -7.07 -8.30 -3.01
N PRO A 116 -6.37 -7.16 -2.78
CA PRO A 116 -6.32 -6.52 -1.47
C PRO A 116 -7.60 -5.75 -1.13
N GLU A 117 -8.45 -5.53 -2.11
CA GLU A 117 -9.72 -4.81 -1.99
C GLU A 117 -10.93 -5.76 -2.02
N PHE A 118 -10.72 -7.08 -1.84
CA PHE A 118 -11.81 -8.04 -1.68
C PHE A 118 -12.52 -7.81 -0.35
N MET A 119 -13.75 -7.30 -0.42
CA MET A 119 -14.53 -6.89 0.74
C MET A 119 -15.72 -7.84 0.98
N GLU A 120 -16.45 -7.60 2.05
CA GLU A 120 -17.63 -8.39 2.43
C GLU A 120 -18.66 -8.48 1.29
N LEU A 121 -18.90 -7.40 0.56
CA LEU A 121 -19.81 -7.39 -0.59
C LEU A 121 -19.35 -8.34 -1.71
N ASP A 122 -18.04 -8.41 -1.98
CA ASP A 122 -17.51 -9.34 -2.98
C ASP A 122 -17.73 -10.79 -2.55
N MET A 123 -17.62 -11.08 -1.25
CA MET A 123 -17.92 -12.40 -0.69
C MET A 123 -19.42 -12.74 -0.80
N ASP A 124 -20.32 -11.77 -0.62
CA ASP A 124 -21.76 -11.97 -0.83
C ASP A 124 -22.07 -12.33 -2.29
N PHE A 125 -21.32 -11.78 -3.25
CA PHE A 125 -21.43 -12.20 -4.65
C PHE A 125 -20.96 -13.64 -4.87
N LEU A 126 -19.88 -14.11 -4.21
CA LEU A 126 -19.47 -15.52 -4.27
C LEU A 126 -20.56 -16.44 -3.71
N VAL A 127 -21.13 -16.10 -2.55
CA VAL A 127 -22.23 -16.87 -1.91
C VAL A 127 -23.44 -16.96 -2.84
N ARG A 128 -23.84 -15.85 -3.44
CA ARG A 128 -24.93 -15.81 -4.42
C ARG A 128 -24.63 -16.70 -5.63
N ALA A 129 -23.43 -16.64 -6.17
CA ALA A 129 -23.03 -17.43 -7.32
C ALA A 129 -23.09 -18.94 -7.04
N VAL A 130 -22.76 -19.39 -5.82
CA VAL A 130 -22.96 -20.79 -5.41
C VAL A 130 -24.44 -21.19 -5.46
N LYS A 131 -25.33 -20.31 -4.96
CA LYS A 131 -26.80 -20.56 -5.01
C LYS A 131 -27.33 -20.60 -6.43
N GLU A 132 -26.88 -19.68 -7.28
CA GLU A 132 -27.27 -19.59 -8.70
C GLU A 132 -26.78 -20.80 -9.52
N ALA A 133 -25.65 -21.42 -9.10
CA ALA A 133 -25.19 -22.70 -9.65
C ALA A 133 -26.04 -23.92 -9.19
N GLY A 134 -27.10 -23.70 -8.41
CA GLY A 134 -28.01 -24.74 -7.93
C GLY A 134 -27.45 -25.58 -6.77
N ILE A 135 -26.37 -25.14 -6.13
CA ILE A 135 -25.72 -25.84 -5.01
C ILE A 135 -26.40 -25.41 -3.70
N GLN A 136 -26.96 -26.37 -2.97
CA GLN A 136 -27.59 -26.19 -1.66
C GLN A 136 -26.79 -26.88 -0.54
N ALA A 137 -25.98 -27.90 -0.89
CA ALA A 137 -25.10 -28.59 0.03
C ALA A 137 -23.81 -29.06 -0.68
N ILE A 138 -22.73 -29.17 0.08
CA ILE A 138 -21.45 -29.68 -0.40
C ILE A 138 -21.11 -30.92 0.36
N SER A 139 -20.97 -32.08 -0.33
CA SER A 139 -20.60 -33.35 0.27
C SER A 139 -19.09 -33.59 0.36
N GLY A 140 -18.32 -32.83 -0.43
CA GLY A 140 -16.85 -32.86 -0.43
C GLY A 140 -16.24 -31.73 0.38
N LYS A 141 -15.12 -31.21 -0.10
CA LYS A 141 -14.32 -30.17 0.58
C LYS A 141 -14.71 -28.77 0.13
N LEU A 142 -14.60 -27.81 1.06
CA LEU A 142 -14.53 -26.39 0.77
C LEU A 142 -13.04 -25.99 0.72
N VAL A 143 -12.52 -25.68 -0.46
CA VAL A 143 -11.10 -25.55 -0.70
C VAL A 143 -10.72 -24.11 -0.95
N GLY A 144 -9.80 -23.57 -0.14
CA GLY A 144 -9.10 -22.33 -0.41
C GLY A 144 -7.81 -22.61 -1.18
N ASP A 145 -7.72 -22.13 -2.42
CA ASP A 145 -6.48 -22.24 -3.19
C ASP A 145 -5.64 -20.98 -2.99
N VAL A 146 -4.53 -21.14 -2.27
CA VAL A 146 -3.55 -20.09 -1.98
C VAL A 146 -2.20 -20.39 -2.66
N SER A 147 -2.18 -21.23 -3.69
CA SER A 147 -0.98 -21.68 -4.37
C SER A 147 -0.21 -20.56 -5.10
N LEU A 148 -0.81 -19.39 -5.27
CA LEU A 148 -0.15 -18.22 -5.85
C LEU A 148 1.05 -17.74 -5.02
N MET A 149 1.06 -17.94 -3.71
CA MET A 149 2.08 -17.45 -2.78
C MET A 149 2.73 -18.61 -2.00
N ASP A 150 4.00 -18.46 -1.66
CA ASP A 150 4.68 -19.30 -0.67
C ASP A 150 4.04 -19.16 0.74
N SER A 151 4.54 -19.93 1.71
CA SER A 151 4.00 -19.92 3.08
C SER A 151 4.41 -18.71 3.92
N ILE A 152 5.18 -17.77 3.34
CA ILE A 152 5.70 -16.61 4.09
C ILE A 152 4.67 -15.47 4.06
N TYR A 153 3.89 -15.38 5.11
CA TYR A 153 2.81 -14.40 5.30
C TYR A 153 3.26 -13.11 6.00
N TRP A 154 4.51 -13.03 6.48
CA TRP A 154 5.10 -11.86 7.16
C TRP A 154 6.44 -11.53 6.51
N GLY A 155 6.63 -10.28 6.07
CA GLY A 155 7.81 -9.89 5.30
C GLY A 155 9.10 -9.81 6.14
N GLU A 156 10.22 -10.01 5.47
CA GLU A 156 11.54 -9.87 6.09
C GLU A 156 11.76 -8.43 6.59
N GLY A 157 12.20 -8.29 7.84
CA GLY A 157 12.45 -6.98 8.47
C GLY A 157 11.20 -6.20 8.83
N TRP A 158 10.00 -6.82 8.80
CA TRP A 158 8.80 -6.25 9.39
C TRP A 158 8.84 -6.39 10.90
N SER A 159 8.51 -5.32 11.61
CA SER A 159 8.50 -5.34 13.08
C SER A 159 7.41 -6.28 13.61
N TRP A 160 7.78 -7.11 14.59
CA TRP A 160 6.84 -8.05 15.21
C TRP A 160 5.72 -7.35 15.98
N ASP A 161 5.98 -6.14 16.47
CA ASP A 161 5.04 -5.29 17.22
C ASP A 161 4.19 -4.36 16.36
N ASP A 162 4.27 -4.49 15.03
CA ASP A 162 3.32 -3.85 14.10
C ASP A 162 1.94 -4.55 14.12
N THR A 163 1.84 -5.76 14.67
CA THR A 163 0.55 -6.40 14.94
C THR A 163 0.06 -5.99 16.35
N PRO A 164 -1.23 -5.77 16.60
CA PRO A 164 -2.39 -6.07 15.75
C PRO A 164 -2.88 -4.92 14.86
N GLU A 165 -1.99 -4.02 14.44
CA GLU A 165 -2.39 -2.85 13.68
C GLU A 165 -2.81 -3.19 12.25
N ALA A 166 -3.85 -2.51 11.75
CA ALA A 166 -4.44 -2.78 10.44
C ALA A 166 -3.52 -2.46 9.25
N PHE A 167 -2.51 -1.59 9.44
CA PHE A 167 -1.58 -1.23 8.36
C PHE A 167 -0.62 -2.35 7.98
N GLN A 168 -0.53 -3.43 8.80
CA GLN A 168 0.36 -4.57 8.60
C GLN A 168 -0.40 -5.90 8.74
N PRO A 169 -1.21 -6.29 7.73
CA PRO A 169 -1.94 -7.56 7.77
C PRO A 169 -1.04 -8.75 7.43
N TYR A 170 -1.48 -9.93 7.80
CA TYR A 170 -0.87 -11.20 7.38
C TYR A 170 -1.22 -11.48 5.92
N LEU A 171 -0.21 -11.64 5.07
CA LEU A 171 -0.39 -11.77 3.62
C LEU A 171 -0.98 -13.13 3.22
N SER A 172 -1.89 -13.11 2.28
CA SER A 172 -2.46 -14.32 1.65
C SER A 172 -3.03 -13.99 0.27
N PRO A 173 -3.04 -14.92 -0.69
CA PRO A 173 -3.82 -14.76 -1.92
C PRO A 173 -5.33 -14.62 -1.68
N LEU A 174 -5.85 -15.16 -0.57
CA LEU A 174 -7.21 -14.99 -0.11
C LEU A 174 -7.24 -13.96 1.04
N MET A 175 -7.63 -12.73 0.72
CA MET A 175 -7.77 -11.63 1.67
C MET A 175 -9.24 -11.20 1.73
N LEU A 176 -9.81 -11.11 2.93
CA LEU A 176 -11.12 -10.52 3.18
C LEU A 176 -10.95 -9.29 4.05
N ASN A 177 -11.58 -8.19 3.66
CA ASN A 177 -11.57 -6.93 4.42
C ASN A 177 -10.13 -6.57 4.87
N ARG A 178 -9.16 -6.77 3.96
CA ARG A 178 -7.71 -6.53 4.16
C ARG A 178 -7.09 -7.36 5.27
N GLY A 179 -7.63 -8.55 5.55
CA GLY A 179 -7.18 -9.38 6.68
C GLY A 179 -7.52 -8.78 8.05
N CYS A 180 -8.51 -7.90 8.11
CA CYS A 180 -8.86 -7.10 9.29
C CYS A 180 -10.35 -7.21 9.64
N VAL A 181 -10.64 -6.84 10.89
CA VAL A 181 -12.01 -6.59 11.36
C VAL A 181 -12.16 -5.15 11.84
N ASP A 182 -13.30 -4.55 11.53
CA ASP A 182 -13.70 -3.25 12.02
C ASP A 182 -14.54 -3.42 13.29
N ILE A 183 -14.11 -2.81 14.38
CA ILE A 183 -14.71 -2.91 15.70
C ILE A 183 -15.28 -1.56 16.07
N LYS A 184 -16.59 -1.52 16.35
CA LYS A 184 -17.29 -0.34 16.86
C LYS A 184 -17.77 -0.63 18.27
N VAL A 185 -17.35 0.19 19.23
CA VAL A 185 -17.74 0.10 20.63
C VAL A 185 -18.57 1.33 20.98
N SER A 186 -19.79 1.10 21.46
CA SER A 186 -20.73 2.15 21.84
C SER A 186 -21.07 2.05 23.33
N PRO A 187 -21.25 3.18 24.05
CA PRO A 187 -21.66 3.13 25.44
C PRO A 187 -23.09 2.60 25.55
N ALA A 188 -23.34 1.79 26.58
CA ALA A 188 -24.67 1.36 27.07
C ALA A 188 -25.03 2.17 28.31
N ALA A 189 -26.01 1.70 29.09
CA ALA A 189 -26.35 2.30 30.37
C ALA A 189 -25.17 2.31 31.34
N LYS A 190 -25.07 3.32 32.20
CA LYS A 190 -23.96 3.49 33.17
C LYS A 190 -23.71 2.21 33.97
N GLY A 191 -22.48 1.77 34.03
CA GLY A 191 -22.04 0.57 34.73
C GLY A 191 -22.30 -0.76 33.99
N LYS A 192 -22.96 -0.74 32.82
CA LYS A 192 -23.12 -1.93 31.96
C LYS A 192 -22.00 -2.05 30.96
N ALA A 193 -21.75 -3.24 30.43
CA ALA A 193 -20.81 -3.45 29.33
C ALA A 193 -21.24 -2.61 28.11
N GLY A 194 -20.26 -2.05 27.39
CA GLY A 194 -20.52 -1.38 26.11
C GLY A 194 -21.00 -2.37 25.05
N THR A 195 -21.78 -1.87 24.08
CA THR A 195 -22.16 -2.67 22.90
C THR A 195 -21.00 -2.71 21.92
N VAL A 196 -20.66 -3.91 21.44
CA VAL A 196 -19.58 -4.14 20.49
C VAL A 196 -20.15 -4.72 19.21
N GLU A 197 -19.91 -4.06 18.09
CA GLU A 197 -20.22 -4.51 16.74
C GLU A 197 -18.89 -4.81 16.03
N ILE A 198 -18.78 -5.96 15.35
CA ILE A 198 -17.58 -6.39 14.62
C ILE A 198 -17.98 -6.75 13.19
N THR A 199 -17.25 -6.23 12.20
CA THR A 199 -17.52 -6.44 10.77
C THR A 199 -16.22 -6.82 10.05
N PRO A 200 -16.23 -7.84 9.14
CA PRO A 200 -17.37 -8.71 8.81
C PRO A 200 -17.71 -9.67 9.95
N GLU A 201 -19.00 -10.07 10.02
CA GLU A 201 -19.46 -11.09 10.96
C GLU A 201 -18.90 -12.47 10.56
N SER A 202 -18.33 -13.17 11.54
CA SER A 202 -17.68 -14.47 11.34
C SER A 202 -17.57 -15.21 12.67
N ASP A 203 -17.50 -16.53 12.61
CA ASP A 203 -17.18 -17.36 13.77
C ASP A 203 -15.69 -17.70 13.88
N TYR A 204 -14.85 -17.02 13.09
CA TYR A 204 -13.39 -17.17 13.12
C TYR A 204 -12.73 -16.53 14.33
N TYR A 205 -13.30 -15.46 14.85
CA TYR A 205 -12.80 -14.74 16.03
C TYR A 205 -13.79 -14.84 17.20
N GLN A 206 -13.30 -14.60 18.41
CA GLN A 206 -14.10 -14.53 19.63
C GLN A 206 -14.08 -13.11 20.20
N LEU A 207 -15.12 -12.71 20.91
CA LEU A 207 -15.20 -11.44 21.62
C LEU A 207 -15.15 -11.67 23.13
N ASN A 208 -14.16 -11.04 23.80
CA ASN A 208 -14.08 -10.91 25.24
C ASN A 208 -14.34 -9.44 25.61
N ASN A 209 -15.59 -9.13 25.97
CA ASN A 209 -16.00 -7.78 26.32
C ASN A 209 -16.07 -7.57 27.82
N ARG A 210 -15.07 -6.90 28.38
CA ARG A 210 -14.98 -6.50 29.80
C ARG A 210 -15.04 -4.98 29.96
N SER A 211 -15.59 -4.26 28.98
CA SER A 211 -15.76 -2.80 29.03
C SER A 211 -16.88 -2.40 29.98
N ILE A 212 -16.81 -1.20 30.55
CA ILE A 212 -17.84 -0.65 31.44
C ILE A 212 -18.21 0.75 30.93
N SER A 213 -19.49 0.94 30.64
CA SER A 213 -20.00 2.20 30.11
C SER A 213 -20.09 3.28 31.17
N LEU A 214 -19.61 4.51 30.81
CA LEU A 214 -19.70 5.72 31.62
C LEU A 214 -19.14 5.57 33.05
N HIS A 215 -18.07 4.77 33.20
CA HIS A 215 -17.43 4.49 34.50
C HIS A 215 -15.91 4.78 34.39
N PRO A 216 -15.48 6.02 34.67
CA PRO A 216 -14.08 6.44 34.47
C PRO A 216 -13.05 5.59 35.22
N GLU A 217 -13.39 5.05 36.40
CA GLU A 217 -12.52 4.20 37.23
C GLU A 217 -12.15 2.87 36.57
N ALA A 218 -12.92 2.44 35.53
CA ALA A 218 -12.55 1.29 34.70
C ALA A 218 -11.30 1.52 33.81
N GLY A 219 -10.73 2.73 33.84
CA GLY A 219 -9.55 3.10 33.09
C GLY A 219 -9.82 3.42 31.62
N LYS A 220 -8.74 3.65 30.86
CA LYS A 220 -8.84 4.00 29.44
C LYS A 220 -9.35 2.81 28.63
N LEU A 221 -10.27 3.07 27.69
CA LEU A 221 -10.75 2.05 26.74
C LEU A 221 -9.58 1.47 25.94
N LYS A 222 -9.45 0.16 25.97
CA LYS A 222 -8.50 -0.63 25.19
C LYS A 222 -9.29 -1.60 24.30
N ILE A 223 -8.97 -1.63 23.02
CA ILE A 223 -9.49 -2.57 22.03
C ILE A 223 -8.28 -3.22 21.39
N THR A 224 -8.12 -4.53 21.50
CA THR A 224 -6.98 -5.28 20.98
C THR A 224 -7.38 -6.72 20.72
N ARG A 225 -6.45 -7.56 20.29
CA ARG A 225 -6.58 -9.01 20.29
C ARG A 225 -5.40 -9.67 21.01
N ASP A 226 -5.44 -10.96 21.22
CA ASP A 226 -4.37 -11.77 21.82
C ASP A 226 -3.21 -12.04 20.84
N TRP A 227 -2.69 -10.97 20.24
CA TRP A 227 -1.73 -11.00 19.13
C TRP A 227 -0.37 -11.65 19.50
N LEU A 228 0.03 -11.61 20.76
CA LEU A 228 1.31 -12.20 21.21
C LEU A 228 1.36 -13.73 21.03
N THR A 229 0.20 -14.39 21.02
CA THR A 229 0.06 -15.83 20.83
C THR A 229 -0.50 -16.17 19.43
N ASN A 230 -0.57 -15.19 18.53
CA ASN A 230 -1.29 -15.31 17.25
C ASN A 230 -2.78 -15.70 17.40
N GLY A 231 -3.37 -15.42 18.57
CA GLY A 231 -4.79 -15.65 18.81
C GLY A 231 -5.68 -14.59 18.15
N ASN A 232 -6.96 -14.92 17.96
CA ASN A 232 -7.96 -14.02 17.37
C ASN A 232 -9.13 -13.72 18.35
N THR A 233 -8.90 -13.84 19.66
CA THR A 233 -9.82 -13.31 20.67
C THR A 233 -9.68 -11.81 20.75
N ILE A 234 -10.75 -11.09 20.43
CA ILE A 234 -10.81 -9.63 20.47
C ILE A 234 -11.17 -9.22 21.91
N ASP A 235 -10.27 -8.48 22.55
CA ASP A 235 -10.44 -7.97 23.90
C ASP A 235 -10.86 -6.50 23.89
N VAL A 236 -11.99 -6.21 24.55
CA VAL A 236 -12.48 -4.85 24.78
C VAL A 236 -12.59 -4.63 26.29
N SER A 237 -11.83 -3.68 26.83
CA SER A 237 -11.77 -3.40 28.27
C SER A 237 -11.65 -1.90 28.56
N GLY A 238 -12.00 -1.48 29.79
CA GLY A 238 -11.93 -0.08 30.22
C GLY A 238 -13.22 0.70 30.01
N CYS A 239 -13.18 2.00 30.19
CA CYS A 239 -14.35 2.88 30.19
C CYS A 239 -14.79 3.24 28.76
N VAL A 240 -16.03 2.95 28.40
CA VAL A 240 -16.69 3.40 27.16
C VAL A 240 -17.51 4.66 27.47
N SER A 241 -16.95 5.82 27.18
CA SER A 241 -17.61 7.12 27.37
C SER A 241 -18.23 7.71 26.10
N SER A 242 -17.80 7.24 24.93
CA SER A 242 -18.31 7.66 23.62
C SER A 242 -18.06 6.57 22.60
N VAL A 243 -18.72 6.65 21.44
CA VAL A 243 -18.49 5.70 20.35
C VAL A 243 -17.02 5.73 19.93
N ARG A 244 -16.41 4.55 19.86
CA ARG A 244 -15.02 4.36 19.37
C ARG A 244 -15.02 3.30 18.30
N LYS A 245 -14.15 3.53 17.30
CA LYS A 245 -13.89 2.56 16.23
C LYS A 245 -12.41 2.20 16.23
N ARG A 246 -12.11 0.96 15.95
CA ARG A 246 -10.76 0.47 15.72
C ARG A 246 -10.79 -0.68 14.72
N THR A 247 -9.82 -0.70 13.81
CA THR A 247 -9.58 -1.82 12.90
C THR A 247 -8.37 -2.59 13.41
N LEU A 248 -8.49 -3.91 13.48
CA LEU A 248 -7.41 -4.81 13.90
C LEU A 248 -7.17 -5.85 12.83
N ASN A 249 -5.90 -6.19 12.56
CA ASN A 249 -5.58 -7.35 11.74
C ASN A 249 -5.94 -8.65 12.48
N LEU A 250 -6.21 -9.73 11.71
CA LEU A 250 -6.38 -11.07 12.23
C LEU A 250 -5.24 -11.98 11.77
N TYR A 251 -4.83 -12.92 12.61
CA TYR A 251 -3.87 -13.96 12.26
C TYR A 251 -4.49 -14.94 11.28
N ASP A 252 -3.69 -15.43 10.30
CA ASP A 252 -4.10 -16.37 9.24
C ASP A 252 -5.27 -15.84 8.39
N SER A 253 -4.97 -14.87 7.52
CA SER A 253 -5.95 -14.22 6.62
C SER A 253 -6.69 -15.22 5.72
N LYS A 254 -6.02 -16.28 5.23
CA LYS A 254 -6.67 -17.31 4.40
C LYS A 254 -7.74 -18.07 5.19
N ARG A 255 -7.44 -18.38 6.45
CA ARG A 255 -8.40 -19.09 7.31
C ARG A 255 -9.57 -18.17 7.65
N PHE A 256 -9.30 -16.91 7.97
CA PHE A 256 -10.35 -15.89 8.16
C PHE A 256 -11.27 -15.77 6.94
N PHE A 257 -10.70 -15.73 5.73
CA PHE A 257 -11.48 -15.71 4.49
C PHE A 257 -12.40 -16.93 4.37
N MET A 258 -11.84 -18.14 4.50
CA MET A 258 -12.58 -19.38 4.26
C MET A 258 -13.61 -19.68 5.36
N ASP A 259 -13.29 -19.41 6.64
CA ASP A 259 -14.24 -19.56 7.74
C ASP A 259 -15.42 -18.58 7.58
N THR A 260 -15.15 -17.33 7.19
CA THR A 260 -16.22 -16.34 6.92
C THR A 260 -17.06 -16.73 5.71
N PHE A 261 -16.44 -17.28 4.66
CA PHE A 261 -17.18 -17.76 3.50
C PHE A 261 -18.10 -18.95 3.87
N CYS A 262 -17.60 -19.91 4.63
CA CYS A 262 -18.37 -21.02 5.16
C CYS A 262 -19.54 -20.53 6.05
N TYR A 263 -19.28 -19.59 6.96
CA TYR A 263 -20.28 -18.96 7.81
C TYR A 263 -21.39 -18.31 6.97
N LYS A 264 -21.04 -17.50 5.96
CA LYS A 264 -22.01 -16.83 5.08
C LYS A 264 -22.82 -17.83 4.23
N LEU A 265 -22.19 -18.91 3.71
CA LEU A 265 -22.90 -19.97 3.00
C LEU A 265 -23.99 -20.60 3.91
N ASN A 266 -23.63 -20.95 5.15
CA ASN A 266 -24.59 -21.53 6.11
C ASN A 266 -25.69 -20.54 6.51
N LYS A 267 -25.36 -19.25 6.70
CA LYS A 267 -26.32 -18.19 7.00
C LYS A 267 -27.35 -18.01 5.88
N GLU A 268 -26.95 -18.25 4.63
CA GLU A 268 -27.81 -18.22 3.44
C GLU A 268 -28.51 -19.55 3.15
N GLY A 269 -28.44 -20.53 4.07
CA GLY A 269 -29.17 -21.79 4.01
C GLY A 269 -28.48 -22.90 3.22
N LEU A 270 -27.20 -22.73 2.84
CA LEU A 270 -26.41 -23.81 2.26
C LEU A 270 -25.81 -24.67 3.38
N SER A 271 -25.79 -25.99 3.22
CA SER A 271 -25.22 -26.90 4.22
C SER A 271 -23.73 -27.17 3.91
N VAL A 272 -22.84 -26.54 4.68
CA VAL A 272 -21.38 -26.69 4.54
C VAL A 272 -20.74 -26.90 5.91
N SER A 273 -19.96 -27.97 6.08
CA SER A 273 -19.24 -28.22 7.33
C SER A 273 -17.98 -27.33 7.42
N LYS A 274 -17.73 -26.75 8.57
CA LYS A 274 -16.48 -26.04 8.86
C LYS A 274 -15.25 -26.97 8.84
N ASP A 275 -15.45 -28.24 9.20
CA ASP A 275 -14.39 -29.25 9.17
C ASP A 275 -14.02 -29.68 7.74
N SER A 276 -14.83 -29.30 6.73
CA SER A 276 -14.54 -29.55 5.32
C SER A 276 -13.61 -28.51 4.69
N ILE A 277 -13.14 -27.48 5.42
CA ILE A 277 -12.25 -26.45 4.90
C ILE A 277 -10.82 -26.95 4.80
N PHE A 278 -10.28 -26.97 3.58
CA PHE A 278 -8.90 -27.37 3.26
C PHE A 278 -8.20 -26.29 2.44
N PHE A 279 -6.87 -26.30 2.47
CA PHE A 279 -6.03 -25.46 1.61
C PHE A 279 -5.24 -26.35 0.66
N LEU A 280 -5.67 -26.38 -0.59
CA LEU A 280 -5.12 -27.22 -1.66
C LEU A 280 -5.10 -26.41 -2.96
N THR A 281 -4.27 -26.83 -3.92
CA THR A 281 -4.29 -26.26 -5.27
C THR A 281 -5.53 -26.80 -6.02
N ALA A 282 -6.30 -25.91 -6.63
CA ALA A 282 -7.42 -26.27 -7.46
C ALA A 282 -6.94 -26.95 -8.76
N PRO A 283 -7.52 -28.10 -9.17
CA PRO A 283 -7.20 -28.71 -10.45
C PRO A 283 -7.61 -27.82 -11.64
N ASP A 284 -6.90 -27.91 -12.74
CA ASP A 284 -7.26 -27.19 -13.98
C ASP A 284 -8.59 -27.66 -14.59
N SER A 285 -9.05 -28.86 -14.21
CA SER A 285 -10.31 -29.46 -14.70
C SER A 285 -11.57 -29.00 -13.97
N THR A 286 -11.49 -28.00 -13.10
CA THR A 286 -12.66 -27.46 -12.37
C THR A 286 -13.63 -26.74 -13.29
N GLN A 287 -14.93 -26.84 -12.98
CA GLN A 287 -15.99 -26.08 -13.65
C GLN A 287 -16.09 -24.68 -13.01
N TRP A 288 -15.99 -23.67 -13.84
CA TRP A 288 -16.08 -22.29 -13.44
C TRP A 288 -17.50 -21.91 -12.98
N ILE A 289 -17.61 -21.11 -11.91
CA ILE A 289 -18.87 -20.49 -11.44
C ILE A 289 -18.81 -18.98 -11.58
N TYR A 290 -17.81 -18.34 -10.96
CA TYR A 290 -17.74 -16.88 -10.89
C TYR A 290 -16.29 -16.41 -10.74
N THR A 291 -16.03 -15.17 -11.19
CA THR A 291 -14.75 -14.50 -10.94
C THR A 291 -14.99 -13.06 -10.53
N CYS A 292 -14.59 -12.71 -9.32
CA CYS A 292 -14.45 -11.33 -8.89
C CYS A 292 -13.19 -10.74 -9.52
N ARG A 293 -13.31 -9.55 -10.10
CA ARG A 293 -12.19 -8.84 -10.77
C ARG A 293 -11.99 -7.46 -10.18
N ARG A 294 -10.73 -7.13 -9.89
CA ARG A 294 -10.34 -5.82 -9.36
C ARG A 294 -9.32 -5.16 -10.29
N PRO A 295 -9.63 -4.00 -10.89
CA PRO A 295 -8.67 -3.27 -11.72
C PRO A 295 -7.43 -2.85 -10.93
N VAL A 296 -6.25 -2.93 -11.55
CA VAL A 296 -4.97 -2.53 -10.95
C VAL A 296 -4.99 -1.06 -10.51
N GLU A 297 -5.73 -0.19 -11.21
CA GLU A 297 -5.84 1.23 -10.85
C GLU A 297 -6.44 1.45 -9.46
N GLU A 298 -7.46 0.68 -9.06
CA GLU A 298 -8.05 0.77 -7.72
C GLU A 298 -7.01 0.43 -6.64
N VAL A 299 -6.25 -0.64 -6.87
CA VAL A 299 -5.18 -1.08 -5.96
C VAL A 299 -4.04 -0.05 -5.91
N LEU A 300 -3.62 0.47 -7.05
CA LEU A 300 -2.61 1.54 -7.14
C LEU A 300 -3.07 2.81 -6.42
N LYS A 301 -4.30 3.23 -6.65
CA LYS A 301 -4.87 4.41 -6.00
C LYS A 301 -4.81 4.29 -4.49
N ARG A 302 -5.17 3.13 -3.96
CA ARG A 302 -5.09 2.90 -2.52
C ARG A 302 -3.65 2.82 -2.01
N ALA A 303 -2.76 2.10 -2.70
CA ALA A 303 -1.34 2.01 -2.36
C ALA A 303 -0.67 3.38 -2.29
N LEU A 304 -1.02 4.29 -3.19
CA LEU A 304 -0.37 5.60 -3.29
C LEU A 304 -1.10 6.69 -2.48
N LYS A 305 -2.44 6.84 -2.61
CA LYS A 305 -3.23 7.87 -1.91
C LYS A 305 -3.26 7.65 -0.39
N GLU A 306 -3.59 6.43 0.04
CA GLU A 306 -3.73 6.07 1.44
C GLU A 306 -2.42 5.52 2.04
N SER A 307 -1.42 5.28 1.18
CA SER A 307 -0.17 4.62 1.56
C SER A 307 -0.38 3.20 2.08
N ASP A 308 -1.41 2.51 1.58
CA ASP A 308 -1.78 1.17 2.01
C ASP A 308 -0.68 0.15 1.70
N ASN A 309 -0.26 -0.61 2.73
CA ASN A 309 0.83 -1.56 2.59
C ASN A 309 0.38 -2.83 1.89
N LEU A 310 -0.81 -3.36 2.23
CA LEU A 310 -1.33 -4.56 1.59
C LEU A 310 -1.48 -4.39 0.08
N SER A 311 -2.00 -3.25 -0.37
CA SER A 311 -2.13 -2.95 -1.80
C SER A 311 -0.78 -2.91 -2.51
N ALA A 312 0.27 -2.39 -1.85
CA ALA A 312 1.62 -2.39 -2.40
C ALA A 312 2.24 -3.80 -2.44
N GLU A 313 2.03 -4.61 -1.39
CA GLU A 313 2.47 -6.01 -1.36
C GLU A 313 1.73 -6.86 -2.39
N ALA A 314 0.45 -6.62 -2.61
CA ALA A 314 -0.33 -7.30 -3.65
C ALA A 314 0.25 -7.02 -5.05
N LEU A 315 0.56 -5.76 -5.37
CA LEU A 315 1.24 -5.39 -6.61
C LEU A 315 2.61 -6.08 -6.73
N PHE A 316 3.40 -6.05 -5.65
CA PHE A 316 4.72 -6.66 -5.61
C PHE A 316 4.65 -8.18 -5.83
N ARG A 317 3.69 -8.88 -5.20
CA ARG A 317 3.48 -10.32 -5.39
C ARG A 317 3.03 -10.65 -6.81
N GLN A 318 2.19 -9.83 -7.44
CA GLN A 318 1.82 -10.01 -8.85
C GLN A 318 3.02 -9.89 -9.79
N LEU A 319 3.96 -8.99 -9.51
CA LEU A 319 5.20 -8.91 -10.28
C LEU A 319 6.00 -10.22 -10.26
N GLY A 320 5.99 -10.94 -9.14
CA GLY A 320 6.69 -12.22 -9.02
C GLY A 320 6.26 -13.27 -10.04
N GLN A 321 5.00 -13.23 -10.52
CA GLN A 321 4.52 -14.10 -11.59
C GLN A 321 5.26 -13.89 -12.92
N MET A 322 5.81 -12.68 -13.11
CA MET A 322 6.55 -12.32 -14.34
C MET A 322 8.04 -12.72 -14.29
N ASN A 323 8.45 -13.49 -13.29
CA ASN A 323 9.83 -13.98 -13.18
C ASN A 323 10.21 -15.00 -14.28
N GLY A 324 9.25 -15.53 -15.03
CA GLY A 324 9.47 -16.52 -16.09
C GLY A 324 9.65 -17.95 -15.57
N LYS A 325 9.60 -18.16 -14.27
CA LYS A 325 9.47 -19.48 -13.66
C LYS A 325 7.97 -19.77 -13.57
N HIS A 326 7.49 -20.80 -14.25
CA HIS A 326 6.11 -21.27 -14.11
C HIS A 326 5.93 -21.93 -12.72
N THR A 327 6.08 -21.14 -11.65
CA THR A 327 6.00 -21.64 -10.29
C THR A 327 4.69 -21.17 -9.67
N SER A 328 3.89 -22.14 -9.22
CA SER A 328 3.07 -21.98 -8.03
C SER A 328 4.00 -21.58 -6.88
N HIS A 329 3.52 -20.75 -5.93
CA HIS A 329 4.27 -20.35 -4.74
C HIS A 329 5.31 -19.24 -4.98
N ILE A 330 4.85 -18.09 -5.45
CA ILE A 330 5.68 -16.90 -5.62
C ILE A 330 6.26 -16.45 -4.28
N SER A 331 7.59 -16.38 -4.22
CA SER A 331 8.34 -15.88 -3.07
C SER A 331 8.61 -14.38 -3.17
N PHE A 332 9.04 -13.74 -2.07
CA PHE A 332 9.59 -12.38 -2.11
C PHE A 332 10.80 -12.29 -3.07
N GLY A 333 11.64 -13.35 -3.11
CA GLY A 333 12.78 -13.41 -4.00
C GLY A 333 12.40 -13.36 -5.49
N ASP A 334 11.31 -14.00 -5.90
CA ASP A 334 10.82 -13.91 -7.29
C ASP A 334 10.41 -12.49 -7.65
N CYS A 335 9.77 -11.77 -6.71
CA CYS A 335 9.41 -10.36 -6.88
C CYS A 335 10.64 -9.46 -7.00
N GLN A 336 11.65 -9.68 -6.15
CA GLN A 336 12.93 -8.96 -6.18
C GLN A 336 13.66 -9.14 -7.53
N VAL A 337 13.61 -10.34 -8.12
CA VAL A 337 14.20 -10.62 -9.44
C VAL A 337 13.56 -9.76 -10.52
N VAL A 338 12.22 -9.61 -10.51
CA VAL A 338 11.51 -8.79 -11.51
C VAL A 338 11.81 -7.30 -11.30
N ILE A 339 11.75 -6.80 -10.07
CA ILE A 339 12.13 -5.42 -9.73
C ILE A 339 13.58 -5.14 -10.16
N GLY A 340 14.51 -6.04 -9.85
CA GLY A 340 15.93 -5.89 -10.22
C GLY A 340 16.16 -5.92 -11.73
N ARG A 341 15.42 -6.74 -12.46
CA ARG A 341 15.46 -6.77 -13.93
C ARG A 341 14.98 -5.45 -14.52
N PHE A 342 13.85 -4.94 -14.04
CA PHE A 342 13.31 -3.65 -14.46
C PHE A 342 14.26 -2.50 -14.11
N MET A 343 14.79 -2.49 -12.88
CA MET A 343 15.77 -1.50 -12.43
C MET A 343 16.98 -1.43 -13.35
N ARG A 344 17.53 -2.60 -13.75
CA ARG A 344 18.71 -2.64 -14.65
C ARG A 344 18.35 -2.21 -16.07
N ASN A 345 17.30 -2.77 -16.64
CA ASN A 345 17.04 -2.66 -18.08
C ASN A 345 16.30 -1.36 -18.44
N ALA A 346 15.39 -0.88 -17.60
CA ALA A 346 14.54 0.27 -17.86
C ALA A 346 15.03 1.54 -17.14
N ILE A 347 15.49 1.41 -15.90
CA ILE A 347 15.92 2.54 -15.08
C ILE A 347 17.42 2.82 -15.25
N GLY A 348 18.23 1.82 -15.59
CA GLY A 348 19.67 1.96 -15.84
C GLY A 348 20.52 1.95 -14.56
N HIS A 349 20.01 1.37 -13.45
CA HIS A 349 20.74 1.21 -12.19
C HIS A 349 21.05 -0.26 -11.90
N ASP A 350 22.22 -0.57 -11.31
CA ASP A 350 22.55 -1.94 -10.90
C ASP A 350 21.77 -2.29 -9.60
N PRO A 351 20.88 -3.30 -9.62
CA PRO A 351 20.12 -3.71 -8.44
C PRO A 351 21.01 -4.20 -7.28
N LYS A 352 22.27 -4.56 -7.52
CA LYS A 352 23.21 -4.97 -6.46
C LYS A 352 23.63 -3.83 -5.54
N GLU A 353 23.45 -2.58 -5.98
CA GLU A 353 23.76 -1.38 -5.19
C GLU A 353 22.64 -1.04 -4.20
N TYR A 354 21.50 -1.73 -4.27
CA TYR A 354 20.31 -1.43 -3.48
C TYR A 354 19.77 -2.69 -2.80
N ARG A 355 18.95 -2.50 -1.78
CA ARG A 355 18.25 -3.59 -1.14
C ARG A 355 16.76 -3.25 -1.08
N ILE A 356 15.94 -4.02 -1.80
CA ILE A 356 14.49 -3.93 -1.82
C ILE A 356 13.96 -5.30 -1.44
N VAL A 357 13.33 -5.42 -0.28
CA VAL A 357 12.87 -6.71 0.27
C VAL A 357 11.36 -6.84 0.31
N ASP A 358 10.62 -5.72 0.19
CA ASP A 358 9.17 -5.71 0.14
C ASP A 358 8.66 -4.67 -0.87
N GLY A 359 7.36 -4.67 -1.13
CA GLY A 359 6.73 -3.72 -2.05
C GLY A 359 6.26 -2.43 -1.39
N SER A 360 6.15 -2.40 -0.07
CA SER A 360 5.53 -1.32 0.69
C SER A 360 6.51 -0.30 1.28
N GLY A 361 7.77 -0.71 1.51
CA GLY A 361 8.78 0.08 2.19
C GLY A 361 8.63 0.08 3.72
N VAL A 362 7.86 -0.84 4.28
CA VAL A 362 7.74 -1.02 5.74
C VAL A 362 8.99 -1.68 6.30
N SER A 363 9.58 -2.60 5.56
CA SER A 363 10.79 -3.29 5.99
C SER A 363 11.92 -2.31 6.30
N LEU A 364 12.51 -2.48 7.48
CA LEU A 364 13.69 -1.73 7.89
C LEU A 364 14.96 -2.15 7.12
N TYR A 365 14.87 -3.21 6.32
CA TYR A 365 15.96 -3.73 5.50
C TYR A 365 16.00 -3.16 4.09
N ASN A 366 15.02 -2.36 3.69
CA ASN A 366 15.07 -1.61 2.43
C ASN A 366 16.13 -0.51 2.48
N TYR A 367 17.00 -0.45 1.48
CA TYR A 367 18.01 0.58 1.30
C TYR A 367 18.07 1.03 -0.16
N VAL A 368 17.73 2.29 -0.38
CA VAL A 368 17.75 2.94 -1.71
C VAL A 368 18.39 4.32 -1.63
N SER A 369 18.93 4.80 -2.76
CA SER A 369 19.35 6.19 -2.85
C SER A 369 18.18 7.09 -3.28
N PRO A 370 18.16 8.37 -2.89
CA PRO A 370 17.23 9.36 -3.45
C PRO A 370 17.28 9.41 -4.98
N ARG A 371 18.46 9.26 -5.56
CA ARG A 371 18.67 9.23 -7.01
C ARG A 371 17.96 8.07 -7.68
N LEU A 372 17.93 6.89 -7.07
CA LEU A 372 17.16 5.76 -7.59
C LEU A 372 15.65 6.10 -7.67
N ILE A 373 15.07 6.60 -6.58
CA ILE A 373 13.63 6.97 -6.56
C ILE A 373 13.34 8.06 -7.60
N LEU A 374 14.25 9.06 -7.74
CA LEU A 374 14.13 10.09 -8.76
C LEU A 374 14.17 9.51 -10.17
N ALA A 375 15.03 8.52 -10.42
CA ALA A 375 15.12 7.86 -11.72
C ALA A 375 13.81 7.15 -12.10
N TYR A 376 13.11 6.52 -11.14
CA TYR A 376 11.79 5.95 -11.33
C TYR A 376 10.72 7.01 -11.64
N LEU A 377 10.73 8.16 -10.93
CA LEU A 377 9.85 9.28 -11.23
C LEU A 377 10.10 9.83 -12.65
N ASN A 378 11.36 10.01 -13.01
CA ASN A 378 11.74 10.50 -14.34
C ASN A 378 11.39 9.49 -15.44
N TYR A 379 11.53 8.19 -15.17
CA TYR A 379 11.10 7.13 -16.07
C TYR A 379 9.58 7.21 -16.30
N ALA A 380 8.80 7.23 -15.23
CA ALA A 380 7.34 7.32 -15.33
C ALA A 380 6.93 8.53 -16.19
N TYR A 381 7.50 9.72 -15.94
CA TYR A 381 7.19 10.95 -16.69
C TYR A 381 7.43 10.80 -18.20
N ARG A 382 8.47 10.08 -18.60
CA ARG A 382 8.81 9.86 -20.01
C ARG A 382 7.99 8.77 -20.71
N HIS A 383 7.19 7.99 -19.96
CA HIS A 383 6.39 6.88 -20.48
C HIS A 383 4.89 7.15 -20.25
N PRO A 384 4.17 7.72 -21.25
CA PRO A 384 2.76 8.11 -21.09
C PRO A 384 1.82 6.98 -20.65
N SER A 385 2.11 5.74 -21.07
CA SER A 385 1.35 4.53 -20.67
C SER A 385 1.40 4.25 -19.17
N VAL A 386 2.46 4.71 -18.49
CA VAL A 386 2.68 4.59 -17.04
C VAL A 386 2.28 5.88 -16.33
N PHE A 387 2.66 7.03 -16.90
CA PHE A 387 2.63 8.31 -16.20
C PHE A 387 1.23 8.74 -15.77
N GLN A 388 0.26 8.69 -16.67
CA GLN A 388 -1.07 9.25 -16.37
C GLN A 388 -1.70 8.53 -15.17
N THR A 389 -1.75 7.20 -15.21
CA THR A 389 -2.32 6.38 -14.12
C THR A 389 -1.53 6.57 -12.82
N PHE A 390 -0.19 6.54 -12.90
CA PHE A 390 0.66 6.74 -11.73
C PHE A 390 0.45 8.13 -11.10
N TYR A 391 0.47 9.19 -11.92
CA TYR A 391 0.34 10.57 -11.48
C TYR A 391 -1.02 10.87 -10.84
N ASP A 392 -2.11 10.32 -11.38
CA ASP A 392 -3.46 10.51 -10.86
C ASP A 392 -3.68 9.75 -9.54
N CYS A 393 -2.94 8.65 -9.32
CA CYS A 393 -2.93 7.91 -8.07
C CYS A 393 -2.10 8.57 -6.96
N LEU A 394 -1.26 9.59 -7.25
CA LEU A 394 -0.50 10.27 -6.20
C LEU A 394 -1.39 11.19 -5.34
N PRO A 395 -1.13 11.30 -4.01
CA PRO A 395 -1.75 12.31 -3.15
C PRO A 395 -1.52 13.73 -3.66
N VAL A 396 -2.54 14.59 -3.49
CA VAL A 396 -2.48 15.99 -3.90
C VAL A 396 -2.45 16.90 -2.67
N ALA A 397 -1.51 17.80 -2.63
CA ALA A 397 -1.31 18.75 -1.53
C ALA A 397 -2.59 19.52 -1.19
N GLY A 398 -3.02 19.45 0.07
CA GLY A 398 -4.19 20.12 0.62
C GLY A 398 -5.54 19.56 0.16
N VAL A 399 -5.57 18.48 -0.65
CA VAL A 399 -6.79 17.95 -1.28
C VAL A 399 -7.14 16.56 -0.79
N ASP A 400 -6.23 15.58 -0.97
CA ASP A 400 -6.56 14.18 -0.73
C ASP A 400 -5.39 13.35 -0.18
N GLY A 401 -5.70 12.12 0.21
CA GLY A 401 -4.75 11.13 0.67
C GLY A 401 -3.87 11.63 1.81
N THR A 402 -2.65 11.15 1.87
CA THR A 402 -1.69 11.50 2.93
C THR A 402 -1.20 12.95 2.89
N LEU A 403 -1.52 13.72 1.84
CA LEU A 403 -1.23 15.15 1.72
C LEU A 403 -2.43 16.06 2.01
N GLN A 404 -3.63 15.53 2.33
CA GLN A 404 -4.84 16.31 2.59
C GLN A 404 -4.63 17.37 3.67
N GLY A 405 -3.87 17.06 4.72
CA GLY A 405 -3.56 17.95 5.84
C GLY A 405 -2.29 18.81 5.66
N ARG A 406 -1.60 18.76 4.51
CA ARG A 406 -0.31 19.41 4.24
C ARG A 406 -0.43 20.40 3.09
N MET A 407 0.35 21.51 3.14
CA MET A 407 0.41 22.51 2.05
C MET A 407 -1.01 22.96 1.60
N ARG A 408 -1.87 23.29 2.58
CA ARG A 408 -3.28 23.64 2.35
C ARG A 408 -3.48 25.04 1.80
N THR A 409 -2.44 25.83 1.74
CA THR A 409 -2.42 27.22 1.28
C THR A 409 -1.12 27.49 0.51
N GLY A 410 -0.99 28.65 -0.12
CA GLY A 410 0.19 29.03 -0.89
C GLY A 410 0.24 28.36 -2.27
N LYS A 411 1.40 28.45 -2.92
CA LYS A 411 1.61 27.94 -4.29
C LYS A 411 1.71 26.40 -4.36
N ALA A 412 1.98 25.74 -3.23
CA ALA A 412 2.03 24.28 -3.15
C ALA A 412 0.64 23.63 -3.13
N PHE A 413 -0.41 24.37 -2.70
CA PHE A 413 -1.78 23.87 -2.70
C PHE A 413 -2.23 23.46 -4.09
N ARG A 414 -2.73 22.23 -4.22
CA ARG A 414 -3.13 21.58 -5.49
C ARG A 414 -2.03 21.40 -6.53
N ASN A 415 -0.83 21.90 -6.27
CA ASN A 415 0.32 21.82 -7.18
C ASN A 415 1.17 20.57 -6.93
N VAL A 416 1.56 20.35 -5.66
CA VAL A 416 2.40 19.20 -5.32
C VAL A 416 1.57 17.91 -5.37
N ARG A 417 2.06 16.92 -6.14
CA ARG A 417 1.55 15.53 -6.16
C ARG A 417 2.70 14.62 -5.79
N ALA A 418 2.62 13.98 -4.61
CA ALA A 418 3.76 13.24 -4.10
C ALA A 418 3.36 12.09 -3.17
N LYS A 419 4.12 11.01 -3.23
CA LYS A 419 4.05 9.90 -2.29
C LYS A 419 4.78 10.29 -1.01
N THR A 420 4.13 10.08 0.13
CA THR A 420 4.73 10.25 1.46
C THR A 420 5.30 8.92 1.97
N GLY A 421 6.32 8.98 2.82
CA GLY A 421 6.81 7.84 3.59
C GLY A 421 6.96 8.22 5.06
N THR A 422 6.55 7.32 5.96
CA THR A 422 6.74 7.51 7.40
C THR A 422 6.79 6.15 8.09
N VAL A 423 7.89 5.88 8.76
CA VAL A 423 8.05 4.84 9.78
C VAL A 423 8.82 5.45 10.94
N THR A 424 8.97 4.76 12.04
CA THR A 424 9.72 5.27 13.20
C THR A 424 11.12 5.73 12.79
N GLY A 425 11.44 6.97 13.08
CA GLY A 425 12.73 7.59 12.75
C GLY A 425 12.87 8.10 11.33
N ILE A 426 11.89 7.93 10.44
CA ILE A 426 11.98 8.25 9.01
C ILE A 426 10.77 9.08 8.56
N SER A 427 11.02 10.08 7.73
CA SER A 427 9.99 10.80 6.99
C SER A 427 10.49 11.12 5.59
N SER A 428 9.72 10.80 4.55
CA SER A 428 10.10 10.99 3.16
C SER A 428 8.96 11.56 2.31
N LEU A 429 9.32 12.19 1.20
CA LEU A 429 8.39 12.76 0.22
C LEU A 429 9.04 12.68 -1.18
N ALA A 430 8.33 12.12 -2.16
CA ALA A 430 8.82 11.97 -3.51
C ALA A 430 7.69 12.18 -4.53
N GLY A 431 7.90 12.98 -5.55
CA GLY A 431 6.87 13.25 -6.56
C GLY A 431 7.18 14.42 -7.46
N TYR A 432 6.11 15.15 -7.82
CA TYR A 432 6.14 16.19 -8.83
C TYR A 432 5.50 17.49 -8.34
N LEU A 433 5.96 18.58 -8.91
CA LEU A 433 5.35 19.90 -8.80
C LEU A 433 5.56 20.72 -10.09
N THR A 434 4.85 21.81 -10.23
CA THR A 434 5.06 22.77 -11.33
C THR A 434 5.57 24.08 -10.74
N SER A 435 6.71 24.55 -11.22
CA SER A 435 7.30 25.82 -10.80
C SER A 435 6.59 27.02 -11.45
N VAL A 436 6.85 28.22 -10.96
CA VAL A 436 6.18 29.46 -11.44
C VAL A 436 6.50 29.79 -12.91
N ASN A 437 7.64 29.33 -13.44
CA ASN A 437 7.98 29.43 -14.85
C ASN A 437 7.31 28.35 -15.74
N GLY A 438 6.44 27.48 -15.13
CA GLY A 438 5.70 26.43 -15.85
C GLY A 438 6.47 25.12 -16.02
N HIS A 439 7.69 25.00 -15.53
CA HIS A 439 8.46 23.77 -15.63
C HIS A 439 7.92 22.67 -14.70
N LYS A 440 7.89 21.44 -15.20
CA LYS A 440 7.58 20.28 -14.39
C LYS A 440 8.84 19.79 -13.68
N ILE A 441 8.76 19.68 -12.37
CA ILE A 441 9.87 19.31 -11.49
C ILE A 441 9.54 17.97 -10.83
N SER A 442 10.50 17.03 -10.83
CA SER A 442 10.49 15.84 -9.97
C SER A 442 11.45 16.05 -8.80
N PHE A 443 11.09 15.51 -7.64
CA PHE A 443 11.90 15.68 -6.44
C PHE A 443 11.79 14.48 -5.50
N VAL A 444 12.84 14.26 -4.71
CA VAL A 444 12.88 13.30 -3.60
C VAL A 444 13.53 13.96 -2.39
N ILE A 445 12.87 13.80 -1.24
CA ILE A 445 13.35 14.28 0.06
C ILE A 445 13.21 13.13 1.06
N ILE A 446 14.30 12.71 1.70
CA ILE A 446 14.28 11.69 2.75
C ILE A 446 14.94 12.27 4.00
N ASN A 447 14.23 12.20 5.14
CA ASN A 447 14.78 12.51 6.45
C ASN A 447 14.94 11.23 7.26
N GLN A 448 16.11 11.07 7.90
CA GLN A 448 16.44 9.94 8.78
C GLN A 448 16.73 10.44 10.20
N ASN A 449 16.62 9.54 11.17
CA ASN A 449 16.88 9.81 12.59
C ASN A 449 15.97 10.90 13.18
N VAL A 450 14.70 10.91 12.76
CA VAL A 450 13.71 11.91 13.12
C VAL A 450 12.86 11.44 14.30
N LEU A 451 12.96 12.09 15.43
CA LEU A 451 12.13 11.75 16.62
C LEU A 451 10.66 12.15 16.42
N LYS A 452 10.41 13.25 15.69
CA LYS A 452 9.05 13.78 15.46
C LYS A 452 8.83 14.02 13.97
N ALA A 453 8.22 13.08 13.27
CA ALA A 453 7.94 13.16 11.83
C ALA A 453 7.26 14.48 11.39
N ARG A 454 6.46 15.12 12.28
CA ARG A 454 5.84 16.42 12.01
C ARG A 454 6.88 17.53 11.70
N GLN A 455 8.06 17.48 12.32
CA GLN A 455 9.11 18.47 12.07
C GLN A 455 9.71 18.28 10.69
N ALA A 456 10.01 17.03 10.30
CA ALA A 456 10.50 16.72 8.96
C ALA A 456 9.49 17.10 7.87
N ARG A 457 8.19 16.83 8.10
CA ARG A 457 7.12 17.23 7.17
C ARG A 457 7.10 18.75 6.94
N LYS A 458 7.30 19.56 8.00
CA LYS A 458 7.40 21.02 7.85
C LYS A 458 8.61 21.45 7.01
N LEU A 459 9.75 20.78 7.18
CA LEU A 459 10.94 21.04 6.37
C LEU A 459 10.68 20.67 4.90
N GLN A 460 10.09 19.51 4.65
CA GLN A 460 9.71 19.07 3.30
C GLN A 460 8.74 20.06 2.63
N ASP A 461 7.74 20.57 3.36
CA ASP A 461 6.78 21.56 2.86
C ASP A 461 7.48 22.86 2.45
N LYS A 462 8.43 23.37 3.29
CA LYS A 462 9.26 24.53 2.95
C LYS A 462 10.11 24.29 1.70
N ILE A 463 10.71 23.11 1.55
CA ILE A 463 11.48 22.77 0.36
C ILE A 463 10.59 22.80 -0.88
N CYS A 464 9.39 22.20 -0.85
CA CYS A 464 8.45 22.27 -1.95
C CYS A 464 8.08 23.72 -2.34
N GLU A 465 7.84 24.58 -1.35
CA GLU A 465 7.55 26.02 -1.61
C GLU A 465 8.73 26.74 -2.28
N LEU A 466 9.97 26.44 -1.89
CA LEU A 466 11.17 26.97 -2.56
C LEU A 466 11.29 26.48 -4.01
N LEU A 467 11.07 25.18 -4.24
CA LEU A 467 11.13 24.59 -5.59
C LEU A 467 10.09 25.20 -6.54
N ILE A 468 8.94 25.58 -6.02
CA ILE A 468 7.89 26.21 -6.83
C ILE A 468 8.26 27.64 -7.23
N GLN A 469 9.09 28.36 -6.45
CA GLN A 469 9.53 29.74 -6.75
C GLN A 469 10.58 29.81 -7.88
N LEU A 470 11.04 28.69 -8.43
CA LEU A 470 11.96 28.66 -9.58
C LEU A 470 11.38 29.48 -10.75
N ASN A 471 12.13 30.48 -11.20
CA ASN A 471 11.82 31.36 -12.33
C ASN A 471 12.61 30.96 -13.57
#